data_9fdce323b9a00612e12eb6fd6c0d99bc
#
_entry.id   9fdce323b9a00612e12eb6fd6c0d99bc
#
_cell.length_a   1.000
_cell.length_b   1.000
_cell.length_c   1.000
_cell.angle_alpha   90.00
_cell.angle_beta   90.00
_cell.angle_gamma   90.00
#
_symmetry.space_group_name_H-M   'P 1'
#
loop_
_entity.id
_entity.type
_entity.pdbx_description
1 polymer ?
#
loop_
_entity_poly.entity_id
_entity_poly.type
_entity_poly.pdbx_seq_one_letter_code
_entity_poly.pdbx_strand_id
1 'polypeptide(L)'
;LKHELKVNITTTANNINKKHYAALMNPTIKQINFSINSYNANSHKKTLDEYLNPILDFVKFAQEQKHEYFINFRIWNLDEEKSAKEFNKKVFDRINQFFDSSINIEEVYIEKPKNIRIARKIFFNFDEYFSWPSLENEIVSKTGFCYGLDSHFGILVNGDVIPCCLDQNACVKLGNTNSTQIADILNSKRVLDIQKGFKKNILVEELCQKCEYRTRFDK
;
A
#
# COMPACT_ATOMS: atom_id res chain seq x y z
N LEU A 1 -2.39 -11.81 -23.06
CA LEU A 1 -3.24 -11.63 -21.87
C LEU A 1 -4.65 -11.34 -22.30
N LYS A 2 -5.63 -12.15 -21.91
CA LYS A 2 -7.03 -12.08 -22.41
C LYS A 2 -7.70 -10.71 -22.16
N HIS A 3 -7.26 -9.95 -21.16
CA HIS A 3 -7.88 -8.68 -20.74
C HIS A 3 -6.90 -7.53 -20.59
N GLU A 4 -5.62 -7.70 -20.97
CA GLU A 4 -4.55 -6.69 -20.86
C GLU A 4 -4.39 -6.05 -19.44
N LEU A 5 -4.88 -6.74 -18.42
CA LEU A 5 -4.83 -6.25 -17.04
C LEU A 5 -3.39 -6.23 -16.54
N LYS A 6 -3.07 -5.19 -15.79
CA LYS A 6 -1.79 -5.05 -15.07
C LYS A 6 -2.01 -5.22 -13.58
N VAL A 7 -1.02 -5.83 -12.92
CA VAL A 7 -1.06 -6.15 -11.49
C VAL A 7 -0.05 -5.29 -10.75
N ASN A 8 -0.51 -4.63 -9.70
CA ASN A 8 0.34 -4.03 -8.68
C ASN A 8 0.29 -4.90 -7.42
N ILE A 9 1.45 -5.26 -6.90
CA ILE A 9 1.58 -6.04 -5.67
C ILE A 9 2.04 -5.11 -4.55
N THR A 10 1.38 -5.14 -3.41
CA THR A 10 1.86 -4.51 -2.18
C THR A 10 1.96 -5.58 -1.10
N THR A 11 3.12 -5.72 -0.50
CA THR A 11 3.42 -6.80 0.45
C THR A 11 4.43 -6.36 1.50
N THR A 12 4.33 -6.93 2.70
CA THR A 12 5.37 -6.85 3.72
C THR A 12 6.56 -7.76 3.40
N ALA A 13 6.39 -8.70 2.47
CA ALA A 13 7.39 -9.67 2.01
C ALA A 13 7.99 -10.58 3.11
N ASN A 14 7.35 -10.71 4.27
CA ASN A 14 7.85 -11.50 5.40
C ASN A 14 8.26 -12.95 5.06
N ASN A 15 7.66 -13.51 4.02
CA ASN A 15 7.86 -14.90 3.60
C ASN A 15 8.36 -15.03 2.14
N ILE A 16 8.89 -13.96 1.55
CA ILE A 16 9.44 -14.04 0.19
C ILE A 16 10.61 -15.03 0.14
N ASN A 17 10.63 -15.89 -0.88
CA ASN A 17 11.70 -16.84 -1.13
C ASN A 17 11.71 -17.27 -2.60
N LYS A 18 12.71 -18.05 -3.00
CA LYS A 18 12.96 -18.44 -4.40
C LYS A 18 11.77 -19.08 -5.13
N LYS A 19 10.87 -19.80 -4.41
CA LYS A 19 9.68 -20.40 -5.04
C LYS A 19 8.69 -19.38 -5.62
N HIS A 20 8.75 -18.12 -5.14
CA HIS A 20 7.88 -17.05 -5.62
C HIS A 20 8.45 -16.28 -6.83
N TYR A 21 9.75 -16.43 -7.10
CA TYR A 21 10.47 -15.61 -8.09
C TYR A 21 9.86 -15.69 -9.49
N ALA A 22 9.52 -16.89 -9.96
CA ALA A 22 8.92 -17.08 -11.28
C ALA A 22 7.57 -16.35 -11.39
N ALA A 23 6.73 -16.43 -10.35
CA ALA A 23 5.44 -15.72 -10.33
C ALA A 23 5.63 -14.19 -10.29
N LEU A 24 6.62 -13.70 -9.54
CA LEU A 24 6.94 -12.29 -9.41
C LEU A 24 7.65 -11.71 -10.66
N MET A 25 8.08 -12.55 -11.59
CA MET A 25 8.60 -12.13 -12.90
C MET A 25 7.54 -12.13 -14.00
N ASN A 26 6.27 -12.38 -13.66
CA ASN A 26 5.20 -12.42 -14.66
C ASN A 26 5.04 -11.05 -15.37
N PRO A 27 4.97 -11.00 -16.72
CA PRO A 27 4.88 -9.74 -17.47
C PRO A 27 3.58 -8.95 -17.26
N THR A 28 2.58 -9.52 -16.58
CA THR A 28 1.39 -8.76 -16.14
C THR A 28 1.69 -7.81 -15.00
N ILE A 29 2.78 -8.03 -14.24
CA ILE A 29 3.14 -7.17 -13.13
C ILE A 29 3.62 -5.83 -13.66
N LYS A 30 3.03 -4.76 -13.16
CA LYS A 30 3.42 -3.38 -13.41
C LYS A 30 4.31 -2.84 -12.29
N GLN A 31 4.06 -3.28 -11.06
CA GLN A 31 4.73 -2.73 -9.89
C GLN A 31 4.70 -3.70 -8.71
N ILE A 32 5.80 -3.75 -7.96
CA ILE A 32 5.90 -4.43 -6.67
C ILE A 32 6.30 -3.40 -5.62
N ASN A 33 5.50 -3.30 -4.54
CA ASN A 33 5.77 -2.44 -3.40
C ASN A 33 6.11 -3.29 -2.19
N PHE A 34 7.29 -3.12 -1.66
CA PHE A 34 7.71 -3.70 -0.39
C PHE A 34 7.46 -2.70 0.74
N SER A 35 6.51 -2.99 1.63
CA SER A 35 6.17 -2.14 2.78
C SER A 35 7.18 -2.36 3.90
N ILE A 36 8.35 -1.73 3.80
CA ILE A 36 9.48 -1.94 4.71
C ILE A 36 9.18 -1.42 6.12
N ASN A 37 8.46 -0.31 6.23
CA ASN A 37 8.01 0.25 7.51
C ASN A 37 7.16 -0.73 8.35
N SER A 38 6.50 -1.70 7.73
CA SER A 38 5.70 -2.71 8.44
C SER A 38 6.54 -3.60 9.36
N TYR A 39 7.85 -3.71 9.14
CA TYR A 39 8.74 -4.44 10.03
C TYR A 39 8.80 -3.80 11.43
N ASN A 40 8.91 -2.47 11.49
CA ASN A 40 8.98 -1.75 12.77
C ASN A 40 7.67 -1.84 13.59
N ALA A 41 6.52 -1.86 12.90
CA ALA A 41 5.20 -1.95 13.53
C ALA A 41 4.86 -3.36 14.04
N ASN A 42 5.48 -4.39 13.47
CA ASN A 42 5.23 -5.79 13.82
C ASN A 42 6.43 -6.32 14.61
N SER A 43 6.33 -6.48 15.91
CA SER A 43 7.37 -7.04 16.79
C SER A 43 7.81 -8.45 16.34
N HIS A 44 8.58 -8.53 15.26
CA HIS A 44 9.02 -9.77 14.67
C HIS A 44 10.23 -10.36 15.41
N LYS A 45 10.27 -11.68 15.45
CA LYS A 45 11.42 -12.46 15.94
C LYS A 45 12.64 -12.41 15.00
N LYS A 46 12.55 -11.70 13.86
CA LYS A 46 13.60 -11.60 12.84
C LYS A 46 14.44 -10.35 13.06
N THR A 47 15.73 -10.44 12.82
CA THR A 47 16.60 -9.27 12.68
C THR A 47 16.27 -8.50 11.39
N LEU A 48 16.76 -7.27 11.27
CA LEU A 48 16.58 -6.47 10.05
C LEU A 48 17.17 -7.16 8.82
N ASP A 49 18.35 -7.79 8.96
CA ASP A 49 18.99 -8.52 7.88
C ASP A 49 18.20 -9.78 7.46
N GLU A 50 17.71 -10.54 8.42
CA GLU A 50 16.84 -11.70 8.13
C GLU A 50 15.53 -11.30 7.42
N TYR A 51 15.07 -10.07 7.63
CA TYR A 51 13.91 -9.52 6.95
C TYR A 51 14.26 -8.97 5.55
N LEU A 52 15.32 -8.15 5.45
CA LEU A 52 15.67 -7.47 4.20
C LEU A 52 16.39 -8.36 3.19
N ASN A 53 17.27 -9.27 3.63
CA ASN A 53 18.07 -10.06 2.70
C ASN A 53 17.23 -10.85 1.67
N PRO A 54 16.12 -11.55 2.04
CA PRO A 54 15.30 -12.24 1.06
C PRO A 54 14.64 -11.27 0.03
N ILE A 55 14.36 -10.04 0.42
CA ILE A 55 13.83 -9.00 -0.48
C ILE A 55 14.92 -8.54 -1.44
N LEU A 56 16.12 -8.25 -0.93
CA LEU A 56 17.26 -7.80 -1.72
C LEU A 56 17.74 -8.88 -2.67
N ASP A 57 17.75 -10.17 -2.25
CA ASP A 57 18.04 -11.31 -3.11
C ASP A 57 17.07 -11.40 -4.28
N PHE A 58 15.78 -11.23 -4.03
CA PHE A 58 14.79 -11.16 -5.10
C PHE A 58 15.04 -9.96 -6.03
N VAL A 59 15.33 -8.79 -5.48
CA VAL A 59 15.60 -7.58 -6.29
C VAL A 59 16.83 -7.77 -7.17
N LYS A 60 17.90 -8.36 -6.63
CA LYS A 60 19.10 -8.74 -7.41
C LYS A 60 18.74 -9.69 -8.56
N PHE A 61 18.02 -10.76 -8.26
CA PHE A 61 17.52 -11.69 -9.27
C PHE A 61 16.72 -10.98 -10.36
N ALA A 62 15.76 -10.10 -9.97
CA ALA A 62 14.95 -9.35 -10.91
C ALA A 62 15.78 -8.43 -11.81
N GLN A 63 16.83 -7.78 -11.27
CA GLN A 63 17.76 -6.96 -12.06
C GLN A 63 18.56 -7.80 -13.06
N GLU A 64 19.07 -8.96 -12.65
CA GLU A 64 19.77 -9.91 -13.53
C GLU A 64 18.89 -10.40 -14.68
N GLN A 65 17.59 -10.58 -14.42
CA GLN A 65 16.58 -10.94 -15.43
C GLN A 65 16.05 -9.72 -16.22
N LYS A 66 16.61 -8.51 -16.01
CA LYS A 66 16.23 -7.25 -16.68
C LYS A 66 14.73 -6.95 -16.57
N HIS A 67 14.18 -7.03 -15.35
CA HIS A 67 12.76 -6.78 -15.10
C HIS A 67 12.25 -5.44 -15.71
N GLU A 68 10.98 -5.41 -16.13
CA GLU A 68 10.37 -4.25 -16.78
C GLU A 68 9.33 -3.52 -15.90
N TYR A 69 9.01 -4.05 -14.72
CA TYR A 69 8.10 -3.44 -13.75
C TYR A 69 8.86 -2.53 -12.76
N PHE A 70 8.12 -1.73 -12.02
CA PHE A 70 8.67 -0.88 -10.95
C PHE A 70 8.79 -1.66 -9.65
N ILE A 71 9.87 -1.44 -8.91
CA ILE A 71 10.05 -1.92 -7.54
C ILE A 71 10.15 -0.72 -6.62
N ASN A 72 9.33 -0.68 -5.57
CA ASN A 72 9.35 0.38 -4.58
C ASN A 72 9.60 -0.18 -3.19
N PHE A 73 10.58 0.38 -2.49
CA PHE A 73 10.76 0.25 -1.06
C PHE A 73 9.94 1.35 -0.38
N ARG A 74 8.79 0.99 0.22
CA ARG A 74 7.87 1.95 0.82
C ARG A 74 8.23 2.19 2.28
N ILE A 75 8.44 3.47 2.60
CA ILE A 75 8.69 3.98 3.95
C ILE A 75 7.64 5.07 4.21
N TRP A 76 6.53 4.67 4.81
CA TRP A 76 5.35 5.49 5.05
C TRP A 76 5.21 5.81 6.54
N ASN A 77 6.27 6.34 7.13
CA ASN A 77 6.38 6.66 8.54
C ASN A 77 7.43 7.77 8.77
N LEU A 78 7.55 8.72 7.82
CA LEU A 78 8.53 9.80 7.92
C LEU A 78 8.22 10.81 9.04
N ASP A 79 6.99 10.83 9.52
CA ASP A 79 6.48 11.71 10.56
C ASP A 79 6.42 11.08 11.96
N GLU A 80 6.84 9.81 12.08
CA GLU A 80 6.86 9.10 13.36
C GLU A 80 8.00 9.55 14.28
N GLU A 81 7.94 9.09 15.54
CA GLU A 81 8.85 9.37 16.62
C GLU A 81 10.30 8.91 16.35
N LYS A 82 11.22 9.32 17.23
CA LYS A 82 12.67 9.05 17.11
C LYS A 82 13.02 7.59 16.84
N SER A 83 12.29 6.64 17.42
CA SER A 83 12.51 5.19 17.21
C SER A 83 12.32 4.78 15.72
N ALA A 84 11.35 5.38 15.04
CA ALA A 84 11.15 5.14 13.61
C ALA A 84 12.28 5.72 12.77
N LYS A 85 12.82 6.91 13.14
CA LYS A 85 13.97 7.51 12.47
C LYS A 85 15.22 6.63 12.56
N GLU A 86 15.51 6.09 13.74
CA GLU A 86 16.65 5.18 13.95
C GLU A 86 16.48 3.87 13.15
N PHE A 87 15.27 3.34 13.09
CA PHE A 87 14.96 2.17 12.26
C PHE A 87 15.12 2.50 10.78
N ASN A 88 14.52 3.59 10.33
CA ASN A 88 14.59 4.01 8.93
C ASN A 88 16.05 4.23 8.50
N LYS A 89 16.89 4.82 9.36
CA LYS A 89 18.33 4.98 9.09
C LYS A 89 19.02 3.65 8.80
N LYS A 90 18.77 2.62 9.61
CA LYS A 90 19.34 1.27 9.40
C LYS A 90 18.88 0.67 8.06
N VAL A 91 17.61 0.88 7.68
CA VAL A 91 17.08 0.45 6.38
C VAL A 91 17.78 1.17 5.23
N PHE A 92 17.95 2.49 5.33
CA PHE A 92 18.66 3.29 4.34
C PHE A 92 20.11 2.85 4.18
N ASP A 93 20.84 2.71 5.29
CA ASP A 93 22.23 2.28 5.31
C ASP A 93 22.38 0.91 4.60
N ARG A 94 21.45 -0.03 4.88
CA ARG A 94 21.49 -1.38 4.28
C ARG A 94 21.17 -1.36 2.79
N ILE A 95 20.20 -0.55 2.35
CA ILE A 95 19.83 -0.43 0.94
C ILE A 95 20.92 0.36 0.18
N ASN A 96 21.45 1.44 0.75
CA ASN A 96 22.58 2.17 0.17
C ASN A 96 23.77 1.25 -0.06
N GLN A 97 24.14 0.44 0.93
CA GLN A 97 25.22 -0.55 0.79
C GLN A 97 24.94 -1.55 -0.34
N PHE A 98 23.71 -2.02 -0.48
CA PHE A 98 23.36 -3.01 -1.51
C PHE A 98 23.43 -2.43 -2.93
N PHE A 99 23.03 -1.17 -3.13
CA PHE A 99 22.97 -0.52 -4.44
C PHE A 99 24.19 0.36 -4.75
N ASP A 100 25.17 0.42 -3.85
CA ASP A 100 26.31 1.37 -3.94
C ASP A 100 25.79 2.81 -4.13
N SER A 101 24.81 3.21 -3.32
CA SER A 101 24.19 4.52 -3.34
C SER A 101 24.46 5.29 -2.05
N SER A 102 24.26 6.61 -2.06
CA SER A 102 24.55 7.51 -0.94
C SER A 102 23.35 8.40 -0.59
N ILE A 103 22.14 7.86 -0.62
CA ILE A 103 20.93 8.62 -0.30
C ILE A 103 20.96 9.00 1.17
N ASN A 104 20.90 10.30 1.46
CA ASN A 104 20.95 10.84 2.82
C ASN A 104 19.54 10.90 3.42
N ILE A 105 19.31 10.13 4.48
CA ILE A 105 18.00 10.11 5.13
C ILE A 105 17.63 11.43 5.79
N GLU A 106 18.60 12.22 6.29
CA GLU A 106 18.32 13.52 6.90
C GLU A 106 17.77 14.51 5.87
N GLU A 107 18.30 14.49 4.65
CA GLU A 107 17.75 15.27 3.54
C GLU A 107 16.33 14.84 3.20
N VAL A 108 16.04 13.52 3.24
CA VAL A 108 14.69 12.99 3.01
C VAL A 108 13.70 13.51 4.05
N TYR A 109 14.08 13.62 5.31
CA TYR A 109 13.22 14.18 6.35
C TYR A 109 12.97 15.69 6.18
N ILE A 110 13.92 16.41 5.61
CA ILE A 110 13.82 17.86 5.36
C ILE A 110 12.97 18.13 4.11
N GLU A 111 13.32 17.50 3.00
CA GLU A 111 12.72 17.76 1.67
C GLU A 111 11.39 17.03 1.45
N LYS A 112 11.15 15.95 2.19
CA LYS A 112 9.94 15.10 2.08
C LYS A 112 9.56 14.73 0.65
N PRO A 113 10.50 14.19 -0.15
CA PRO A 113 10.21 13.81 -1.52
C PRO A 113 9.20 12.66 -1.55
N LYS A 114 8.36 12.59 -2.58
CA LYS A 114 7.47 11.43 -2.75
C LYS A 114 8.21 10.16 -3.16
N ASN A 115 9.26 10.31 -3.97
CA ASN A 115 10.05 9.19 -4.47
C ASN A 115 11.51 9.61 -4.69
N ILE A 116 12.43 8.69 -4.43
CA ILE A 116 13.84 8.82 -4.82
C ILE A 116 14.21 7.58 -5.63
N ARG A 117 14.78 7.80 -6.82
CA ARG A 117 15.27 6.70 -7.66
C ARG A 117 16.60 6.19 -7.12
N ILE A 118 16.68 4.86 -6.89
CA ILE A 118 17.88 4.17 -6.42
C ILE A 118 18.63 3.55 -7.61
N ALA A 119 17.88 2.86 -8.48
CA ALA A 119 18.41 2.19 -9.67
C ALA A 119 17.38 2.20 -10.81
N ARG A 120 17.66 1.51 -11.94
CA ARG A 120 16.70 1.39 -13.03
C ARG A 120 15.39 0.76 -12.54
N LYS A 121 14.28 1.52 -12.60
CA LYS A 121 12.93 1.11 -12.15
C LYS A 121 12.85 0.69 -10.66
N ILE A 122 13.80 1.11 -9.83
CA ILE A 122 13.82 0.84 -8.39
C ILE A 122 13.85 2.16 -7.64
N PHE A 123 12.97 2.32 -6.66
CA PHE A 123 12.75 3.57 -5.95
C PHE A 123 12.55 3.35 -4.45
N PHE A 124 12.95 4.33 -3.65
CA PHE A 124 12.25 4.60 -2.40
C PHE A 124 10.94 5.33 -2.71
N ASN A 125 9.89 4.98 -1.97
CA ASN A 125 8.61 5.66 -2.00
C ASN A 125 8.22 6.04 -0.58
N PHE A 126 7.96 7.32 -0.37
CA PHE A 126 7.71 7.91 0.93
C PHE A 126 6.28 8.40 1.08
N ASP A 127 5.76 8.31 2.29
CA ASP A 127 4.53 8.97 2.71
C ASP A 127 4.54 9.13 4.24
N GLU A 128 3.57 9.87 4.73
CA GLU A 128 3.31 10.06 6.14
C GLU A 128 2.49 8.89 6.68
N TYR A 129 2.62 8.64 7.98
CA TYR A 129 1.78 7.69 8.68
C TYR A 129 0.30 8.11 8.61
N PHE A 130 -0.60 7.19 8.70
CA PHE A 130 -2.02 7.40 8.91
C PHE A 130 -2.61 6.26 9.74
N SER A 131 -3.60 6.60 10.56
CA SER A 131 -4.36 5.59 11.30
C SER A 131 -5.32 4.88 10.36
N TRP A 132 -5.34 3.55 10.41
CA TRP A 132 -6.33 2.76 9.70
C TRP A 132 -7.74 3.07 10.21
N PRO A 133 -8.73 3.24 9.33
CA PRO A 133 -10.09 3.50 9.75
C PRO A 133 -10.64 2.31 10.54
N SER A 134 -11.30 2.62 11.66
CA SER A 134 -11.99 1.67 12.52
C SER A 134 -13.29 2.30 13.01
N LEU A 135 -14.30 1.47 13.28
CA LEU A 135 -15.55 1.95 13.91
C LEU A 135 -15.34 2.39 15.36
N GLU A 136 -14.20 2.06 15.96
CA GLU A 136 -13.80 2.51 17.30
C GLU A 136 -13.13 3.89 17.31
N ASN A 137 -12.68 4.38 16.13
CA ASN A 137 -12.03 5.68 16.03
C ASN A 137 -13.06 6.81 16.21
N GLU A 138 -12.59 7.99 16.59
CA GLU A 138 -13.39 9.22 16.60
C GLU A 138 -13.80 9.63 15.18
N ILE A 139 -14.91 10.35 15.09
CA ILE A 139 -15.37 10.93 13.81
C ILE A 139 -14.40 12.05 13.40
N VAL A 140 -13.74 11.88 12.27
CA VAL A 140 -12.86 12.89 11.67
C VAL A 140 -13.69 13.96 10.96
N SER A 141 -14.68 13.53 10.15
CA SER A 141 -15.59 14.44 9.46
C SER A 141 -16.81 13.68 8.96
N LYS A 142 -17.97 14.35 8.86
CA LYS A 142 -19.18 13.84 8.18
C LYS A 142 -19.27 14.29 6.73
N THR A 143 -18.40 15.21 6.33
CA THR A 143 -18.34 15.74 4.97
C THR A 143 -17.00 15.48 4.33
N GLY A 144 -16.95 15.38 3.00
CA GLY A 144 -15.74 15.23 2.22
C GLY A 144 -15.91 14.30 1.03
N PHE A 145 -14.86 14.24 0.22
CA PHE A 145 -14.76 13.40 -0.99
C PHE A 145 -13.86 12.19 -0.75
N CYS A 146 -14.09 11.10 -1.49
CA CYS A 146 -13.18 9.95 -1.56
C CYS A 146 -13.25 9.30 -2.95
N TYR A 147 -12.13 8.72 -3.38
CA TYR A 147 -12.05 7.95 -4.64
C TYR A 147 -12.55 6.51 -4.52
N GLY A 148 -12.90 6.04 -3.32
CA GLY A 148 -13.51 4.72 -3.13
C GLY A 148 -14.80 4.59 -3.93
N LEU A 149 -15.01 3.46 -4.61
CA LEU A 149 -16.11 3.18 -5.53
C LEU A 149 -16.21 4.09 -6.78
N ASP A 150 -15.32 5.07 -6.92
CA ASP A 150 -15.19 5.89 -8.13
C ASP A 150 -14.08 5.33 -9.04
N SER A 151 -12.87 5.24 -8.52
CA SER A 151 -11.71 4.74 -9.26
C SER A 151 -11.29 3.30 -8.88
N HIS A 152 -11.75 2.80 -7.75
CA HIS A 152 -11.39 1.48 -7.23
C HIS A 152 -12.40 0.96 -6.21
N PHE A 153 -12.35 -0.33 -5.96
CA PHE A 153 -12.99 -1.05 -4.86
C PHE A 153 -12.07 -2.18 -4.39
N GLY A 154 -12.39 -2.83 -3.29
CA GLY A 154 -11.65 -3.98 -2.80
C GLY A 154 -12.47 -5.27 -2.83
N ILE A 155 -11.77 -6.41 -2.93
CA ILE A 155 -12.33 -7.73 -2.73
C ILE A 155 -11.42 -8.44 -1.72
N LEU A 156 -11.97 -8.84 -0.58
CA LEU A 156 -11.24 -9.57 0.44
C LEU A 156 -11.07 -11.04 0.04
N VAL A 157 -10.18 -11.75 0.71
CA VAL A 157 -9.85 -13.15 0.41
C VAL A 157 -11.05 -14.10 0.52
N ASN A 158 -12.04 -13.75 1.33
CA ASN A 158 -13.30 -14.49 1.47
C ASN A 158 -14.37 -14.11 0.43
N GLY A 159 -14.05 -13.22 -0.52
CA GLY A 159 -14.94 -12.75 -1.57
C GLY A 159 -15.79 -11.52 -1.19
N ASP A 160 -15.69 -10.98 0.01
CA ASP A 160 -16.41 -9.79 0.41
C ASP A 160 -15.96 -8.57 -0.38
N VAL A 161 -16.89 -7.85 -0.98
CA VAL A 161 -16.65 -6.61 -1.73
C VAL A 161 -16.79 -5.44 -0.77
N ILE A 162 -15.80 -4.54 -0.81
CA ILE A 162 -15.63 -3.39 0.08
C ILE A 162 -15.34 -2.12 -0.72
N PRO A 163 -15.63 -0.91 -0.20
CA PRO A 163 -15.49 0.34 -0.96
C PRO A 163 -14.05 0.71 -1.28
N CYS A 164 -13.08 0.33 -0.46
CA CYS A 164 -11.66 0.63 -0.65
C CYS A 164 -10.77 -0.34 0.14
N CYS A 165 -9.47 -0.36 -0.16
CA CYS A 165 -8.49 -1.24 0.49
C CYS A 165 -8.27 -0.96 2.00
N LEU A 166 -8.80 0.13 2.55
CA LEU A 166 -8.66 0.45 3.96
C LEU A 166 -9.75 -0.20 4.84
N ASP A 167 -10.83 -0.70 4.24
CA ASP A 167 -11.87 -1.46 4.96
C ASP A 167 -11.50 -2.95 5.09
N GLN A 168 -10.39 -3.23 5.76
CA GLN A 168 -9.85 -4.60 5.88
C GLN A 168 -10.77 -5.58 6.63
N ASN A 169 -11.70 -5.07 7.41
CA ASN A 169 -12.63 -5.87 8.23
C ASN A 169 -14.04 -5.99 7.61
N ALA A 170 -14.23 -5.50 6.38
CA ALA A 170 -15.53 -5.45 5.70
C ALA A 170 -16.63 -4.76 6.54
N CYS A 171 -16.28 -3.68 7.27
CA CYS A 171 -17.26 -2.89 8.02
C CYS A 171 -18.34 -2.30 7.08
N VAL A 172 -17.96 -2.01 5.84
CA VAL A 172 -18.85 -1.54 4.76
C VAL A 172 -18.93 -2.63 3.68
N LYS A 173 -19.39 -3.81 4.07
CA LYS A 173 -19.61 -4.92 3.12
C LYS A 173 -20.71 -4.56 2.11
N LEU A 174 -20.38 -4.62 0.83
CA LEU A 174 -21.28 -4.27 -0.28
C LEU A 174 -21.96 -5.51 -0.88
N GLY A 175 -21.34 -6.67 -0.75
CA GLY A 175 -21.80 -7.96 -1.24
C GLY A 175 -20.68 -8.99 -1.17
N ASN A 176 -20.89 -10.17 -1.80
CA ASN A 176 -19.88 -11.22 -1.85
C ASN A 176 -19.82 -11.85 -3.25
N THR A 177 -18.63 -11.92 -3.85
CA THR A 177 -18.43 -12.46 -5.21
C THR A 177 -18.67 -13.95 -5.34
N ASN A 178 -18.74 -14.72 -4.24
CA ASN A 178 -19.06 -16.14 -4.25
C ASN A 178 -20.57 -16.38 -4.42
N SER A 179 -21.42 -15.38 -4.17
CA SER A 179 -22.88 -15.48 -4.23
C SER A 179 -23.55 -14.54 -5.21
N THR A 180 -22.87 -13.47 -5.62
CA THR A 180 -23.48 -12.41 -6.44
C THR A 180 -22.48 -11.91 -7.48
N GLN A 181 -22.95 -11.63 -8.70
CA GLN A 181 -22.13 -11.08 -9.76
C GLN A 181 -21.61 -9.70 -9.35
N ILE A 182 -20.33 -9.42 -9.64
CA ILE A 182 -19.70 -8.14 -9.26
C ILE A 182 -20.44 -6.93 -9.85
N ALA A 183 -21.00 -7.06 -11.04
CA ALA A 183 -21.76 -5.99 -11.67
C ALA A 183 -23.03 -5.63 -10.86
N ASP A 184 -23.74 -6.63 -10.33
CA ASP A 184 -24.94 -6.42 -9.52
C ASP A 184 -24.59 -5.78 -8.18
N ILE A 185 -23.47 -6.21 -7.57
CA ILE A 185 -22.97 -5.59 -6.34
C ILE A 185 -22.66 -4.12 -6.57
N LEU A 186 -21.91 -3.79 -7.62
CA LEU A 186 -21.50 -2.42 -7.93
C LEU A 186 -22.67 -1.52 -8.35
N ASN A 187 -23.78 -2.08 -8.82
CA ASN A 187 -25.03 -1.36 -9.15
C ASN A 187 -26.04 -1.37 -7.99
N SER A 188 -25.68 -1.90 -6.83
CA SER A 188 -26.59 -1.92 -5.68
C SER A 188 -26.91 -0.52 -5.16
N LYS A 189 -28.09 -0.38 -4.55
CA LYS A 189 -28.52 0.89 -3.96
C LYS A 189 -27.47 1.47 -2.99
N ARG A 190 -26.86 0.64 -2.14
CA ARG A 190 -25.85 1.08 -1.17
C ARG A 190 -24.64 1.69 -1.86
N VAL A 191 -24.10 1.04 -2.89
CA VAL A 191 -22.94 1.56 -3.67
C VAL A 191 -23.32 2.90 -4.31
N LEU A 192 -24.48 2.98 -4.96
CA LEU A 192 -24.92 4.21 -5.62
C LEU A 192 -25.15 5.35 -4.62
N ASP A 193 -25.64 5.07 -3.42
CA ASP A 193 -25.83 6.06 -2.37
C ASP A 193 -24.48 6.58 -1.85
N ILE A 194 -23.48 5.71 -1.65
CA ILE A 194 -22.11 6.12 -1.27
C ILE A 194 -21.48 7.00 -2.37
N GLN A 195 -21.55 6.59 -3.62
CA GLN A 195 -21.01 7.36 -4.75
C GLN A 195 -21.67 8.74 -4.88
N LYS A 196 -23.01 8.80 -4.73
CA LYS A 196 -23.75 10.08 -4.70
C LYS A 196 -23.35 10.94 -3.51
N GLY A 197 -23.13 10.32 -2.35
CA GLY A 197 -22.64 11.00 -1.16
C GLY A 197 -21.31 11.69 -1.44
N PHE A 198 -20.31 10.95 -1.90
CA PHE A 198 -18.97 11.50 -2.21
C PHE A 198 -19.04 12.65 -3.23
N LYS A 199 -19.86 12.54 -4.29
CA LYS A 199 -20.06 13.63 -5.27
C LYS A 199 -20.68 14.90 -4.67
N LYS A 200 -21.38 14.78 -3.53
CA LYS A 200 -21.99 15.89 -2.79
C LYS A 200 -21.18 16.30 -1.55
N ASN A 201 -19.95 15.79 -1.41
CA ASN A 201 -19.13 15.96 -0.21
C ASN A 201 -19.81 15.46 1.08
N ILE A 202 -20.56 14.36 1.01
CA ILE A 202 -21.23 13.74 2.16
C ILE A 202 -20.65 12.33 2.36
N LEU A 203 -20.22 12.02 3.56
CA LEU A 203 -19.74 10.69 3.94
C LEU A 203 -20.90 9.88 4.51
N VAL A 204 -21.46 8.99 3.69
CA VAL A 204 -22.65 8.20 4.02
C VAL A 204 -22.34 7.11 5.07
N GLU A 205 -21.18 6.46 4.94
CA GLU A 205 -20.80 5.36 5.82
C GLU A 205 -19.98 5.85 7.02
N GLU A 206 -20.28 5.29 8.20
CA GLU A 206 -19.62 5.65 9.46
C GLU A 206 -18.10 5.44 9.39
N LEU A 207 -17.65 4.32 8.80
CA LEU A 207 -16.21 4.05 8.62
C LEU A 207 -15.53 5.16 7.81
N CYS A 208 -16.21 5.69 6.78
CA CYS A 208 -15.69 6.79 5.97
C CYS A 208 -15.61 8.11 6.76
N GLN A 209 -16.54 8.33 7.68
CA GLN A 209 -16.51 9.49 8.59
C GLN A 209 -15.34 9.45 9.59
N LYS A 210 -14.85 8.24 9.90
CA LYS A 210 -13.73 7.95 10.83
C LYS A 210 -12.40 7.71 10.11
N CYS A 211 -12.34 7.93 8.79
CA CYS A 211 -11.16 7.69 7.98
C CYS A 211 -10.27 8.94 7.90
N GLU A 212 -9.13 8.92 8.56
CA GLU A 212 -8.13 9.98 8.49
C GLU A 212 -7.50 10.08 7.10
N TYR A 213 -7.20 8.94 6.45
CA TYR A 213 -6.58 8.92 5.12
C TYR A 213 -7.36 9.72 4.07
N ARG A 214 -8.68 9.79 4.20
CA ARG A 214 -9.54 10.54 3.28
C ARG A 214 -9.23 12.05 3.26
N THR A 215 -8.78 12.63 4.37
CA THR A 215 -8.47 14.08 4.45
C THR A 215 -7.42 14.51 3.43
N ARG A 216 -6.61 13.57 2.92
CA ARG A 216 -5.62 13.80 1.86
C ARG A 216 -6.26 14.18 0.51
N PHE A 217 -7.57 14.00 0.36
CA PHE A 217 -8.35 14.34 -0.84
C PHE A 217 -9.13 15.65 -0.69
N ASP A 218 -9.14 16.23 0.51
CA ASP A 218 -9.76 17.54 0.75
C ASP A 218 -8.92 18.61 0.01
N LYS A 219 -9.61 19.48 -0.75
CA LYS A 219 -8.99 20.57 -1.51
C LYS A 219 -9.10 21.87 -0.74
#